data_3bd5fc000bd5f8e326f3b476a12ff3e1
#
_entry.id   3bd5fc000bd5f8e326f3b476a12ff3e1
#
_cell.length_a   1.000
_cell.length_b   1.000
_cell.length_c   1.000
_cell.angle_alpha   90.00
_cell.angle_beta   90.00
_cell.angle_gamma   90.00
#
_symmetry.space_group_name_H-M   'P 1'
#
loop_
_entity.id
_entity.type
_entity.pdbx_description
1 polymer ?
#
loop_
_entity_poly.entity_id
_entity_poly.type
_entity_poly.pdbx_seq_one_letter_code
_entity_poly.pdbx_strand_id
1 'polypeptide(L)'
;MSHLVENNILSENGLRVLSLFDGISCGRIALDRAGFKVKDYYAYEIEQNAIKISRYNYPSIYQCGDVFDEDFSKYDGIDLLIGGSPCQFWASSKCSKTAKKKREVKPDGEGWNLFMQYVRALHESKPKYFLYENNYGIGEEIQAAITKELCVEPVLLDSQLVSAQRRKRL
;
A
#
# COMPACT_ATOMS: atom_id res chain seq x y z
N MET A 1 13.34 -18.47 10.77
CA MET A 1 12.20 -17.75 11.39
C MET A 1 12.51 -17.10 12.75
N SER A 2 13.73 -17.21 13.27
CA SER A 2 14.05 -16.77 14.66
C SER A 2 14.75 -15.41 14.77
N HIS A 3 15.28 -14.83 13.72
CA HIS A 3 16.09 -13.59 13.82
C HIS A 3 15.32 -12.26 13.67
N LEU A 4 14.03 -12.28 13.28
CA LEU A 4 13.20 -11.06 13.20
C LEU A 4 12.44 -10.77 14.51
N VAL A 5 12.43 -11.70 15.45
CA VAL A 5 11.71 -11.56 16.72
C VAL A 5 12.60 -10.93 17.81
N GLU A 6 13.92 -10.91 17.64
CA GLU A 6 14.86 -10.49 18.70
C GLU A 6 15.17 -8.98 18.73
N ASN A 7 14.75 -8.20 17.76
CA ASN A 7 15.03 -6.76 17.76
C ASN A 7 13.76 -5.94 17.95
N ASN A 8 13.18 -5.90 19.18
CA ASN A 8 12.28 -4.82 19.70
C ASN A 8 11.39 -4.07 18.65
N ILE A 9 10.99 -4.74 17.54
CA ILE A 9 10.15 -4.16 16.48
C ILE A 9 8.71 -4.03 16.95
N LEU A 10 8.32 -4.85 17.93
CA LEU A 10 7.01 -4.81 18.55
C LEU A 10 7.10 -3.90 19.77
N SER A 11 6.69 -2.65 19.64
CA SER A 11 6.42 -1.84 20.82
C SER A 11 5.39 -2.61 21.65
N GLU A 12 5.58 -2.76 22.96
CA GLU A 12 4.58 -3.34 23.86
C GLU A 12 3.20 -2.71 23.68
N ASN A 13 3.19 -1.48 23.19
CA ASN A 13 2.00 -0.66 22.91
C ASN A 13 1.33 -0.92 21.55
N GLY A 14 1.91 -1.74 20.67
CA GLY A 14 1.41 -2.01 19.32
C GLY A 14 1.83 -0.98 18.27
N LEU A 15 1.70 -1.36 16.98
CA LEU A 15 2.11 -0.55 15.82
C LEU A 15 1.13 0.59 15.54
N ARG A 16 1.66 1.75 15.18
CA ARG A 16 0.94 2.83 14.53
C ARG A 16 1.14 2.70 13.02
N VAL A 17 0.04 2.54 12.29
CA VAL A 17 0.06 2.22 10.86
C VAL A 17 -0.64 3.30 10.07
N LEU A 18 0.00 3.74 8.99
CA LEU A 18 -0.57 4.60 7.96
C LEU A 18 -0.76 3.77 6.69
N SER A 19 -1.99 3.65 6.21
CA SER A 19 -2.33 2.86 5.02
C SER A 19 -2.93 3.74 3.95
N LEU A 20 -2.29 3.79 2.79
CA LEU A 20 -2.77 4.55 1.63
C LEU A 20 -3.35 3.60 0.58
N PHE A 21 -4.46 4.02 -0.04
CA PHE A 21 -5.22 3.19 -0.99
C PHE A 21 -5.67 1.88 -0.34
N ASP A 22 -6.21 1.99 0.88
CA ASP A 22 -6.39 0.90 1.83
C ASP A 22 -7.39 -0.18 1.35
N GLY A 23 -8.31 0.18 0.46
CA GLY A 23 -9.35 -0.73 0.00
C GLY A 23 -10.23 -1.21 1.16
N ILE A 24 -10.38 -2.52 1.28
CA ILE A 24 -11.15 -3.18 2.36
C ILE A 24 -10.31 -3.48 3.61
N SER A 25 -9.16 -2.83 3.78
CA SER A 25 -8.22 -3.00 4.90
C SER A 25 -7.52 -4.38 4.93
N CYS A 26 -7.13 -4.89 3.77
CA CYS A 26 -6.36 -6.15 3.68
C CYS A 26 -5.02 -6.06 4.42
N GLY A 27 -4.39 -4.89 4.47
CA GLY A 27 -3.17 -4.65 5.25
C GLY A 27 -3.39 -4.90 6.74
N ARG A 28 -4.52 -4.45 7.29
CA ARG A 28 -4.89 -4.72 8.69
C ARG A 28 -5.08 -6.21 8.96
N ILE A 29 -5.77 -6.92 8.06
CA ILE A 29 -5.95 -8.38 8.16
C ILE A 29 -4.59 -9.10 8.14
N ALA A 30 -3.68 -8.68 7.27
CA ALA A 30 -2.35 -9.27 7.16
C ALA A 30 -1.53 -9.09 8.45
N LEU A 31 -1.56 -7.90 9.05
CA LEU A 31 -0.89 -7.62 10.32
C LEU A 31 -1.46 -8.47 11.46
N ASP A 32 -2.78 -8.58 11.59
CA ASP A 32 -3.41 -9.41 12.61
C ASP A 32 -3.03 -10.91 12.45
N ARG A 33 -3.05 -11.42 11.20
CA ARG A 33 -2.65 -12.82 10.91
C ARG A 33 -1.17 -13.08 11.14
N ALA A 34 -0.33 -12.08 10.98
CA ALA A 34 1.09 -12.15 11.27
C ALA A 34 1.41 -11.99 12.78
N GLY A 35 0.40 -11.77 13.62
CA GLY A 35 0.54 -11.64 15.06
C GLY A 35 0.98 -10.25 15.53
N PHE A 36 0.93 -9.24 14.67
CA PHE A 36 1.24 -7.88 15.08
C PHE A 36 0.07 -7.25 15.82
N LYS A 37 0.35 -6.69 17.00
CA LYS A 37 -0.59 -5.82 17.69
C LYS A 37 -0.62 -4.46 16.98
N VAL A 38 -1.80 -4.00 16.59
CA VAL A 38 -1.98 -2.68 15.97
C VAL A 38 -2.70 -1.78 16.95
N LYS A 39 -2.05 -0.66 17.30
CA LYS A 39 -2.58 0.36 18.21
C LYS A 39 -3.48 1.34 17.46
N ASP A 40 -2.93 1.97 16.44
CA ASP A 40 -3.63 2.95 15.61
C ASP A 40 -3.49 2.55 14.14
N TYR A 41 -4.58 2.67 13.38
CA TYR A 41 -4.59 2.40 11.95
C TYR A 41 -5.33 3.51 11.21
N TYR A 42 -4.60 4.28 10.43
CA TYR A 42 -5.10 5.40 9.64
C TYR A 42 -5.21 4.98 8.17
N ALA A 43 -6.43 4.92 7.65
CA ALA A 43 -6.73 4.43 6.31
C ALA A 43 -7.18 5.56 5.38
N TYR A 44 -6.50 5.71 4.26
CA TYR A 44 -6.89 6.60 3.17
C TYR A 44 -7.52 5.78 2.06
N GLU A 45 -8.80 5.98 1.87
CA GLU A 45 -9.61 5.32 0.86
C GLU A 45 -10.79 6.23 0.49
N ILE A 46 -11.17 6.28 -0.79
CA ILE A 46 -12.28 7.10 -1.29
C ILE A 46 -13.47 6.27 -1.76
N GLU A 47 -13.26 4.96 -2.02
CA GLU A 47 -14.32 4.08 -2.51
C GLU A 47 -15.26 3.71 -1.37
N GLN A 48 -16.51 4.17 -1.43
CA GLN A 48 -17.47 4.08 -0.34
C GLN A 48 -17.83 2.65 0.07
N ASN A 49 -17.84 1.70 -0.88
CA ASN A 49 -18.13 0.30 -0.56
C ASN A 49 -16.96 -0.35 0.17
N ALA A 50 -15.72 -0.03 -0.24
CA ALA A 50 -14.52 -0.49 0.46
C ALA A 50 -14.50 0.04 1.90
N ILE A 51 -14.77 1.33 2.10
CA ILE A 51 -14.86 1.95 3.42
C ILE A 51 -15.93 1.27 4.30
N LYS A 52 -17.11 0.96 3.74
CA LYS A 52 -18.18 0.26 4.48
C LYS A 52 -17.74 -1.13 4.94
N ILE A 53 -17.07 -1.88 4.07
CA ILE A 53 -16.55 -3.22 4.41
C ILE A 53 -15.46 -3.11 5.48
N SER A 54 -14.53 -2.16 5.32
CA SER A 54 -13.48 -1.88 6.30
C SER A 54 -14.06 -1.57 7.67
N ARG A 55 -15.00 -0.63 7.76
CA ARG A 55 -15.68 -0.24 9.02
C ARG A 55 -16.46 -1.37 9.66
N TYR A 56 -17.08 -2.22 8.85
CA TYR A 56 -17.82 -3.37 9.36
C TYR A 56 -16.89 -4.37 10.08
N ASN A 57 -15.74 -4.66 9.45
CA ASN A 57 -14.78 -5.62 10.00
C ASN A 57 -13.90 -5.02 11.11
N TYR A 58 -13.55 -3.74 10.98
CA TYR A 58 -12.62 -3.03 11.85
C TYR A 58 -13.14 -1.64 12.23
N PRO A 59 -14.10 -1.55 13.15
CA PRO A 59 -14.71 -0.27 13.56
C PRO A 59 -13.71 0.75 14.15
N SER A 60 -12.55 0.26 14.62
CA SER A 60 -11.50 1.09 15.22
C SER A 60 -10.55 1.75 14.20
N ILE A 61 -10.68 1.46 12.90
CA ILE A 61 -9.88 2.09 11.86
C ILE A 61 -10.32 3.54 11.67
N TYR A 62 -9.36 4.46 11.69
CA TYR A 62 -9.59 5.86 11.33
C TYR A 62 -9.66 6.00 9.81
N GLN A 63 -10.87 6.25 9.27
CA GLN A 63 -11.06 6.51 7.84
C GLN A 63 -10.79 7.99 7.55
N CYS A 64 -9.70 8.27 6.82
CA CYS A 64 -9.15 9.61 6.67
C CYS A 64 -9.52 10.30 5.34
N GLY A 65 -10.05 9.56 4.35
CA GLY A 65 -10.54 10.14 3.09
C GLY A 65 -9.52 10.13 1.95
N ASP A 66 -9.36 11.26 1.27
CA ASP A 66 -8.49 11.38 0.09
C ASP A 66 -7.05 11.69 0.47
N VAL A 67 -6.11 11.02 -0.20
CA VAL A 67 -4.66 11.24 0.00
C VAL A 67 -4.20 12.63 -0.45
N PHE A 68 -4.92 13.28 -1.37
CA PHE A 68 -4.55 14.60 -1.89
C PHE A 68 -4.82 15.74 -0.90
N ASP A 69 -5.79 15.58 -0.02
CA ASP A 69 -6.24 16.62 0.91
C ASP A 69 -5.47 16.63 2.23
N GLU A 70 -4.43 15.76 2.38
CA GLU A 70 -3.81 15.50 3.67
C GLU A 70 -2.40 16.10 3.80
N ASP A 71 -2.09 16.56 5.02
CA ASP A 71 -0.74 16.83 5.50
C ASP A 71 -0.24 15.63 6.32
N PHE A 72 0.64 14.83 5.74
CA PHE A 72 1.14 13.62 6.38
C PHE A 72 2.17 13.89 7.49
N SER A 73 2.67 15.12 7.63
CA SER A 73 3.61 15.48 8.70
C SER A 73 3.00 15.31 10.09
N LYS A 74 1.66 15.38 10.22
CA LYS A 74 0.94 15.10 11.47
C LYS A 74 1.07 13.67 11.99
N TYR A 75 1.51 12.73 11.15
CA TYR A 75 1.73 11.33 11.49
C TYR A 75 3.17 11.03 11.92
N ASP A 76 3.91 12.03 12.38
CA ASP A 76 5.26 11.82 12.92
C ASP A 76 5.25 10.68 13.96
N GLY A 77 6.27 9.81 13.88
CA GLY A 77 6.37 8.62 14.73
C GLY A 77 5.48 7.44 14.30
N ILE A 78 4.96 7.41 13.07
CA ILE A 78 4.34 6.20 12.48
C ILE A 78 5.39 5.09 12.41
N ASP A 79 5.00 3.88 12.80
CA ASP A 79 5.89 2.72 12.73
C ASP A 79 5.94 2.13 11.32
N LEU A 80 4.78 2.07 10.63
CA LEU A 80 4.65 1.41 9.34
C LEU A 80 3.75 2.21 8.38
N LEU A 81 4.29 2.53 7.21
CA LEU A 81 3.53 2.99 6.05
C LEU A 81 3.29 1.83 5.11
N ILE A 82 2.04 1.51 4.79
CA ILE A 82 1.68 0.50 3.79
C ILE A 82 0.81 1.13 2.70
N GLY A 83 0.87 0.57 1.49
CA GLY A 83 0.00 0.99 0.41
C GLY A 83 0.38 0.40 -0.94
N GLY A 84 -0.53 0.56 -1.89
CA GLY A 84 -0.32 0.19 -3.28
C GLY A 84 -1.21 1.06 -4.15
N SER A 85 -0.62 1.99 -4.91
CA SER A 85 -1.40 2.86 -5.79
C SER A 85 -2.19 2.05 -6.82
N PRO A 86 -3.38 2.52 -7.26
CA PRO A 86 -4.24 1.78 -8.17
C PRO A 86 -3.51 1.33 -9.44
N CYS A 87 -3.37 0.01 -9.63
CA CYS A 87 -2.64 -0.59 -10.75
C CYS A 87 -3.40 -0.53 -12.09
N GLN A 88 -4.67 -0.08 -12.09
CA GLN A 88 -5.51 -0.03 -13.29
C GLN A 88 -4.93 0.83 -14.43
N PHE A 89 -4.10 1.80 -14.10
CA PHE A 89 -3.42 2.65 -15.07
C PHE A 89 -2.25 1.94 -15.76
N TRP A 90 -1.63 0.97 -15.10
CA TRP A 90 -0.36 0.34 -15.50
C TRP A 90 -0.50 -1.15 -15.87
N ALA A 91 -1.54 -1.83 -15.37
CA ALA A 91 -1.71 -3.26 -15.59
C ALA A 91 -1.94 -3.61 -17.06
N SER A 92 -1.33 -4.71 -17.50
CA SER A 92 -1.48 -5.25 -18.85
C SER A 92 -2.73 -6.12 -19.04
N SER A 93 -3.58 -6.24 -18.01
CA SER A 93 -4.78 -7.10 -18.09
C SER A 93 -5.69 -6.60 -19.21
N LYS A 94 -5.93 -7.45 -20.21
CA LYS A 94 -6.84 -7.21 -21.33
C LYS A 94 -8.31 -7.22 -20.86
N CYS A 95 -8.59 -6.67 -19.70
CA CYS A 95 -9.95 -6.63 -19.20
C CYS A 95 -10.70 -5.51 -19.92
N SER A 96 -11.59 -5.94 -20.79
CA SER A 96 -12.65 -5.17 -21.40
C SER A 96 -12.27 -4.36 -22.66
N LYS A 97 -12.88 -4.75 -23.78
CA LYS A 97 -12.98 -3.98 -25.04
C LYS A 97 -13.64 -2.60 -24.86
N THR A 98 -14.04 -2.23 -23.65
CA THR A 98 -14.69 -0.99 -23.25
C THR A 98 -13.79 -0.02 -22.48
N ALA A 99 -12.54 -0.37 -22.14
CA ALA A 99 -11.63 0.53 -21.46
C ALA A 99 -11.21 1.67 -22.40
N LYS A 100 -11.84 2.83 -22.25
CA LYS A 100 -11.55 4.04 -23.04
C LYS A 100 -10.20 4.70 -22.69
N LYS A 101 -9.51 4.31 -21.62
CA LYS A 101 -8.21 4.87 -21.23
C LYS A 101 -7.08 3.97 -21.72
N LYS A 102 -6.13 4.57 -22.43
CA LYS A 102 -4.88 3.93 -22.87
C LYS A 102 -4.02 3.66 -21.64
N ARG A 103 -3.36 2.48 -21.61
CA ARG A 103 -2.39 2.15 -20.56
C ARG A 103 -1.28 3.21 -20.53
N GLU A 104 -0.96 3.67 -19.33
CA GLU A 104 0.21 4.51 -19.10
C GLU A 104 1.47 3.65 -19.16
N VAL A 105 2.46 4.15 -19.86
CA VAL A 105 3.76 3.46 -20.05
C VAL A 105 4.92 4.27 -19.53
N LYS A 106 4.67 5.55 -19.16
CA LYS A 106 5.65 6.49 -18.62
C LYS A 106 5.21 6.98 -17.24
N PRO A 107 6.15 7.46 -16.43
CA PRO A 107 5.87 8.01 -15.10
C PRO A 107 5.37 9.48 -15.18
N ASP A 108 4.30 9.73 -15.90
CA ASP A 108 3.76 11.09 -16.17
C ASP A 108 2.24 11.19 -16.14
N GLY A 109 1.54 10.07 -15.82
CA GLY A 109 0.08 10.01 -15.86
C GLY A 109 -0.58 10.08 -14.48
N GLU A 110 -1.90 9.79 -14.47
CA GLU A 110 -2.73 9.77 -13.26
C GLU A 110 -2.26 8.71 -12.25
N GLY A 111 -1.86 7.53 -12.75
CA GLY A 111 -1.29 6.46 -11.93
C GLY A 111 0.01 6.90 -11.25
N TRP A 112 0.85 7.63 -11.97
CA TRP A 112 2.07 8.19 -11.42
C TRP A 112 1.77 9.26 -10.34
N ASN A 113 0.82 10.15 -10.57
CA ASN A 113 0.42 11.15 -9.58
C ASN A 113 -0.08 10.52 -8.28
N LEU A 114 -0.82 9.40 -8.38
CA LEU A 114 -1.25 8.64 -7.20
C LEU A 114 -0.07 7.98 -6.47
N PHE A 115 0.88 7.41 -7.21
CA PHE A 115 2.11 6.89 -6.61
C PHE A 115 2.90 7.98 -5.89
N MET A 116 3.00 9.19 -6.46
CA MET A 116 3.70 10.32 -5.83
C MET A 116 3.03 10.77 -4.52
N GLN A 117 1.74 10.49 -4.28
CA GLN A 117 1.14 10.71 -2.97
C GLN A 117 1.68 9.72 -1.92
N TYR A 118 1.98 8.48 -2.33
CA TYR A 118 2.66 7.54 -1.44
C TYR A 118 4.08 8.01 -1.10
N VAL A 119 4.84 8.48 -2.10
CA VAL A 119 6.19 9.05 -1.90
C VAL A 119 6.13 10.27 -0.98
N ARG A 120 5.15 11.16 -1.17
CA ARG A 120 4.92 12.32 -0.30
C ARG A 120 4.66 11.88 1.15
N ALA A 121 3.76 10.92 1.35
CA ALA A 121 3.49 10.38 2.68
C ALA A 121 4.74 9.76 3.32
N LEU A 122 5.57 9.05 2.56
CA LEU A 122 6.83 8.48 3.03
C LEU A 122 7.79 9.57 3.55
N HIS A 123 7.93 10.68 2.81
CA HIS A 123 8.82 11.77 3.19
C HIS A 123 8.28 12.62 4.34
N GLU A 124 6.98 12.86 4.38
CA GLU A 124 6.35 13.71 5.41
C GLU A 124 6.21 12.98 6.74
N SER A 125 5.72 11.72 6.75
CA SER A 125 5.48 10.97 7.98
C SER A 125 6.70 10.23 8.55
N LYS A 126 7.77 10.08 7.75
CA LYS A 126 9.05 9.44 8.13
C LYS A 126 8.87 8.14 8.91
N PRO A 127 8.16 7.14 8.37
CA PRO A 127 7.89 5.90 9.07
C PRO A 127 9.17 5.11 9.32
N LYS A 128 9.19 4.26 10.36
CA LYS A 128 10.32 3.34 10.61
C LYS A 128 10.47 2.29 9.50
N TYR A 129 9.32 1.84 8.96
CA TYR A 129 9.25 0.83 7.91
C TYR A 129 8.20 1.24 6.89
N PHE A 130 8.38 0.82 5.66
CA PHE A 130 7.36 0.96 4.64
C PHE A 130 7.22 -0.30 3.79
N LEU A 131 6.02 -0.50 3.21
CA LEU A 131 5.73 -1.54 2.25
C LEU A 131 4.87 -0.93 1.14
N TYR A 132 5.41 -0.93 -0.07
CA TYR A 132 4.67 -0.56 -1.28
C TYR A 132 4.43 -1.80 -2.13
N GLU A 133 3.19 -2.05 -2.54
CA GLU A 133 2.81 -3.19 -3.38
C GLU A 133 2.27 -2.73 -4.72
N ASN A 134 2.66 -3.40 -5.80
CA ASN A 134 2.00 -3.21 -7.08
C ASN A 134 2.04 -4.49 -7.94
N ASN A 135 1.38 -4.43 -9.10
CA ASN A 135 1.30 -5.54 -10.05
C ASN A 135 2.66 -5.74 -10.74
N TYR A 136 3.14 -6.98 -10.80
CA TYR A 136 4.35 -7.36 -11.57
C TYR A 136 4.29 -6.93 -13.05
N GLY A 137 3.09 -6.89 -13.66
CA GLY A 137 2.91 -6.53 -15.07
C GLY A 137 2.96 -5.03 -15.39
N ILE A 138 3.46 -4.18 -14.50
CA ILE A 138 3.73 -2.76 -14.80
C ILE A 138 4.91 -2.65 -15.79
N GLY A 139 4.93 -1.57 -16.59
CA GLY A 139 6.01 -1.37 -17.58
C GLY A 139 7.37 -1.16 -16.90
N GLU A 140 8.44 -1.62 -17.56
CA GLU A 140 9.81 -1.53 -17.04
C GLU A 140 10.24 -0.08 -16.70
N GLU A 141 9.85 0.88 -17.53
CA GLU A 141 10.14 2.31 -17.30
C GLU A 141 9.50 2.82 -16.00
N ILE A 142 8.25 2.44 -15.74
CA ILE A 142 7.54 2.79 -14.49
C ILE A 142 8.17 2.06 -13.31
N GLN A 143 8.48 0.77 -13.44
CA GLN A 143 9.13 0.01 -12.39
C GLN A 143 10.47 0.61 -11.98
N ALA A 144 11.30 0.96 -12.97
CA ALA A 144 12.60 1.61 -12.73
C ALA A 144 12.42 2.98 -12.03
N ALA A 145 11.40 3.75 -12.42
CA ALA A 145 11.09 5.02 -11.77
C ALA A 145 10.63 4.82 -10.32
N ILE A 146 9.77 3.84 -10.03
CA ILE A 146 9.34 3.50 -8.66
C ILE A 146 10.55 3.09 -7.81
N THR A 147 11.42 2.20 -8.32
CA THR A 147 12.65 1.78 -7.64
C THR A 147 13.53 2.98 -7.28
N LYS A 148 13.68 3.93 -8.21
CA LYS A 148 14.45 5.15 -7.99
C LYS A 148 13.87 6.03 -6.89
N GLU A 149 12.55 6.28 -6.92
CA GLU A 149 11.88 7.13 -5.92
C GLU A 149 11.88 6.52 -4.52
N LEU A 150 11.68 5.19 -4.42
CA LEU A 150 11.66 4.49 -3.13
C LEU A 150 13.06 4.10 -2.63
N CYS A 151 14.10 4.20 -3.48
CA CYS A 151 15.47 3.80 -3.18
C CYS A 151 15.62 2.35 -2.70
N VAL A 152 14.75 1.44 -3.16
CA VAL A 152 14.78 0.01 -2.82
C VAL A 152 14.48 -0.84 -4.05
N GLU A 153 15.18 -1.97 -4.17
CA GLU A 153 14.88 -2.96 -5.20
C GLU A 153 13.61 -3.74 -4.87
N PRO A 154 12.72 -3.97 -5.84
CA PRO A 154 11.48 -4.70 -5.61
C PRO A 154 11.75 -6.20 -5.37
N VAL A 155 10.95 -6.80 -4.49
CA VAL A 155 10.94 -8.25 -4.25
C VAL A 155 9.75 -8.87 -4.97
N LEU A 156 10.02 -9.80 -5.89
CA LEU A 156 8.97 -10.53 -6.59
C LEU A 156 8.35 -11.58 -5.66
N LEU A 157 7.05 -11.45 -5.41
CA LEU A 157 6.25 -12.43 -4.69
C LEU A 157 5.14 -13.00 -5.59
N ASP A 158 4.92 -14.32 -5.51
CA ASP A 158 3.80 -14.96 -6.19
C ASP A 158 2.90 -15.63 -5.15
N SER A 159 1.63 -15.29 -5.13
CA SER A 159 0.67 -15.87 -4.18
C SER A 159 0.52 -17.39 -4.29
N GLN A 160 0.93 -18.01 -5.39
CA GLN A 160 0.95 -19.48 -5.53
C GLN A 160 1.82 -20.18 -4.47
N LEU A 161 2.73 -19.46 -3.82
CA LEU A 161 3.54 -20.01 -2.73
C LEU A 161 2.72 -20.32 -1.47
N VAL A 162 1.56 -19.68 -1.31
CA VAL A 162 0.71 -19.75 -0.11
C VAL A 162 -0.78 -19.95 -0.42
N SER A 163 -1.16 -19.96 -1.69
CA SER A 163 -2.55 -20.12 -2.14
C SER A 163 -2.64 -20.80 -3.50
N ALA A 164 -3.83 -21.25 -3.90
CA ALA A 164 -4.07 -21.84 -5.21
C ALA A 164 -4.06 -20.84 -6.38
N GLN A 165 -3.98 -19.55 -6.09
CA GLN A 165 -3.99 -18.49 -7.10
C GLN A 165 -2.57 -18.09 -7.51
N ARG A 166 -2.27 -18.10 -8.81
CA ARG A 166 -1.05 -17.49 -9.34
C ARG A 166 -1.25 -15.99 -9.48
N ARG A 167 -0.55 -15.20 -8.66
CA ARG A 167 -0.68 -13.74 -8.65
C ARG A 167 0.65 -13.09 -8.26
N LYS A 168 1.40 -12.65 -9.26
CA LYS A 168 2.71 -12.02 -9.06
C LYS A 168 2.57 -10.55 -8.67
N ARG A 169 3.38 -10.14 -7.67
CA ARG A 169 3.47 -8.79 -7.12
C ARG A 169 4.92 -8.36 -6.92
N LEU A 170 5.12 -7.07 -6.95
CA LEU A 170 6.36 -6.39 -6.57
C LEU A 170 6.11 -5.52 -5.36
#